data_dfe9568608f22fb127e719ae18c21a24
#
_entry.id   dfe9568608f22fb127e719ae18c21a24
#
_cell.length_a   1.000
_cell.length_b   1.000
_cell.length_c   1.000
_cell.angle_alpha   90.00
_cell.angle_beta   90.00
_cell.angle_gamma   90.00
#
_symmetry.space_group_name_H-M   'P 1'
#
loop_
_entity.id
_entity.type
_entity.pdbx_description
1 polymer ?
#
loop_
_entity_poly.entity_id
_entity_poly.type
_entity_poly.pdbx_seq_one_letter_code
_entity_poly.pdbx_strand_id
1 'polypeptide(L)'
;MNLDNLNSLIELFFYQSDKQNKKSIFLQWLNPNKQITYTWGETQKSILKLSKTIKKNIKEGDRCLLVSENRPEWFISDLAIMLSGGITVPAYTTYTEEDYKYLIEDCEPSLVIVSNNEMLRKLSNTINQKNFIKKVITLDEVNKVLDNQDSVNKEKYLDFNTLLKIDLLEEDKFQNNKLKRTSPACIIYTSGTGGNPKGVVLSHGGILNNLVGACEIMKPLFNSRPVFLTWLPLSHSYEHCVQFAQIAVGAKVFYAEKIEKLLENISEAKPTIMTAVPRFYQNLYNKININLKKQTGFKAKLIDATLRLGKKKLLNQKMSFSEKLLNLIVNQLVRKKIKKQFGGNLKAFVSGGGALDKEIGEFMNSIGLPTLQGYGLTETSPVVSCNPIHKIKVETVGPPFKGNQVKIAEDGEILVKGENVMLGYWNKKEETQKVIIDGWLHTGDIGEIDSEDGYLKITDRKKDIIISAGGDNISPAKIENMITNEPEIDQCMVYGDKKNYLVALIVPSKDFLKEKEKINNVIEKINKKLTLLEKIKRIQLIKENFSIENGLMTPTMKVKRKKVTEKYKDQLENLY
;
A
#
# COMPACT_ATOMS: atom_id res chain seq x y z
N MET A 1 8.95 11.14 -22.13
CA MET A 1 8.45 9.76 -22.39
C MET A 1 6.94 9.85 -22.46
N ASN A 2 6.35 9.38 -23.54
CA ASN A 2 4.90 9.23 -23.61
C ASN A 2 4.57 7.79 -23.24
N LEU A 3 4.02 7.61 -22.04
CA LEU A 3 3.63 6.29 -21.50
C LEU A 3 2.46 5.65 -22.28
N ASP A 4 1.67 6.47 -22.98
CA ASP A 4 0.55 5.99 -23.81
C ASP A 4 1.03 5.16 -25.01
N ASN A 5 2.28 5.35 -25.44
CA ASN A 5 2.87 4.64 -26.58
C ASN A 5 3.51 3.29 -26.20
N LEU A 6 3.57 2.95 -24.91
CA LEU A 6 4.14 1.69 -24.44
C LEU A 6 3.06 0.60 -24.37
N ASN A 7 3.42 -0.61 -24.78
CA ASN A 7 2.53 -1.77 -24.73
C ASN A 7 2.66 -2.58 -23.44
N SER A 8 3.80 -2.48 -22.75
CA SER A 8 4.05 -3.29 -21.56
C SER A 8 4.96 -2.60 -20.54
N LEU A 9 4.92 -3.08 -19.30
CA LEU A 9 5.82 -2.67 -18.22
C LEU A 9 7.28 -3.06 -18.51
N ILE A 10 7.48 -4.07 -19.33
CA ILE A 10 8.80 -4.49 -19.79
C ILE A 10 9.38 -3.45 -20.76
N GLU A 11 8.59 -2.97 -21.72
CA GLU A 11 9.01 -1.87 -22.60
C GLU A 11 9.35 -0.62 -21.78
N LEU A 12 8.57 -0.29 -20.75
CA LEU A 12 8.87 0.80 -19.82
C LEU A 12 10.26 0.65 -19.20
N PHE A 13 10.56 -0.55 -18.65
CA PHE A 13 11.83 -0.79 -17.98
C PHE A 13 13.01 -0.65 -18.95
N PHE A 14 12.98 -1.32 -20.11
CA PHE A 14 14.08 -1.29 -21.06
C PHE A 14 14.27 0.12 -21.64
N TYR A 15 13.18 0.80 -22.01
CA TYR A 15 13.24 2.19 -22.49
C TYR A 15 13.89 3.12 -21.45
N GLN A 16 13.50 3.00 -20.18
CA GLN A 16 14.07 3.84 -19.13
C GLN A 16 15.50 3.45 -18.81
N SER A 17 15.81 2.16 -18.75
CA SER A 17 17.15 1.64 -18.50
C SER A 17 18.14 2.12 -19.56
N ASP A 18 17.73 2.21 -20.84
CA ASP A 18 18.59 2.68 -21.92
C ASP A 18 18.90 4.19 -21.85
N LYS A 19 18.05 4.96 -21.18
CA LYS A 19 18.28 6.40 -20.90
C LYS A 19 19.16 6.66 -19.69
N GLN A 20 19.33 5.68 -18.81
CA GLN A 20 20.11 5.83 -17.60
C GLN A 20 21.59 5.47 -17.82
N ASN A 21 22.46 6.08 -17.02
CA ASN A 21 23.84 5.61 -16.95
C ASN A 21 23.84 4.18 -16.36
N LYS A 22 24.28 3.21 -17.18
CA LYS A 22 24.31 1.79 -16.81
C LYS A 22 25.09 1.47 -15.54
N LYS A 23 26.07 2.31 -15.17
CA LYS A 23 26.87 2.16 -13.94
C LYS A 23 26.24 2.84 -12.71
N SER A 24 25.18 3.64 -12.89
CA SER A 24 24.52 4.29 -11.75
C SER A 24 23.65 3.31 -10.96
N ILE A 25 23.70 3.41 -9.63
CA ILE A 25 22.90 2.58 -8.72
C ILE A 25 21.42 2.81 -8.99
N PHE A 26 20.68 1.72 -9.16
CA PHE A 26 19.23 1.73 -9.29
C PHE A 26 18.57 1.20 -8.04
N LEU A 27 18.90 -0.03 -7.62
CA LEU A 27 18.28 -0.73 -6.49
C LEU A 27 19.32 -0.95 -5.37
N GLN A 28 18.92 -0.74 -4.13
CA GLN A 28 19.79 -0.97 -2.97
C GLN A 28 18.95 -1.47 -1.79
N TRP A 29 19.35 -2.58 -1.18
CA TRP A 29 18.75 -3.09 0.05
C TRP A 29 19.47 -2.58 1.28
N LEU A 30 18.73 -2.00 2.23
CA LEU A 30 19.27 -1.51 3.50
C LEU A 30 19.29 -2.63 4.55
N ASN A 31 19.94 -3.73 4.23
CA ASN A 31 20.12 -4.85 5.16
C ASN A 31 21.57 -4.87 5.66
N PRO A 32 21.82 -4.72 6.96
CA PRO A 32 23.18 -4.64 7.50
C PRO A 32 24.00 -5.91 7.28
N ASN A 33 23.32 -7.06 7.16
CA ASN A 33 23.98 -8.36 6.96
C ASN A 33 24.20 -8.69 5.48
N LYS A 34 23.53 -7.99 4.55
CA LYS A 34 23.59 -8.24 3.12
C LYS A 34 23.49 -6.92 2.36
N GLN A 35 24.64 -6.31 2.04
CA GLN A 35 24.65 -5.10 1.19
C GLN A 35 24.44 -5.51 -0.27
N ILE A 36 23.18 -5.59 -0.68
CA ILE A 36 22.81 -5.90 -2.06
C ILE A 36 22.50 -4.60 -2.81
N THR A 37 23.25 -4.38 -3.87
CA THR A 37 23.12 -3.20 -4.74
C THR A 37 23.16 -3.64 -6.19
N TYR A 38 22.26 -3.08 -7.00
CA TYR A 38 22.26 -3.28 -8.45
C TYR A 38 22.27 -1.92 -9.16
N THR A 39 23.16 -1.78 -10.12
CA THR A 39 23.11 -0.69 -11.11
C THR A 39 22.02 -0.93 -12.15
N TRP A 40 21.67 0.06 -12.94
CA TRP A 40 20.73 -0.12 -14.07
C TRP A 40 21.20 -1.22 -15.03
N GLY A 41 22.50 -1.25 -15.34
CA GLY A 41 23.05 -2.28 -16.23
C GLY A 41 23.02 -3.68 -15.63
N GLU A 42 23.34 -3.84 -14.34
CA GLU A 42 23.27 -5.12 -13.65
C GLU A 42 21.84 -5.60 -13.53
N THR A 43 20.88 -4.71 -13.20
CA THR A 43 19.46 -5.04 -13.15
C THR A 43 18.97 -5.55 -14.51
N GLN A 44 19.30 -4.85 -15.60
CA GLN A 44 18.94 -5.23 -16.95
C GLN A 44 19.47 -6.63 -17.31
N LYS A 45 20.77 -6.86 -17.04
CA LYS A 45 21.40 -8.18 -17.29
C LYS A 45 20.78 -9.28 -16.45
N SER A 46 20.48 -9.01 -15.17
CA SER A 46 19.87 -10.00 -14.27
C SER A 46 18.48 -10.42 -14.74
N ILE A 47 17.65 -9.44 -15.18
CA ILE A 47 16.33 -9.71 -15.75
C ILE A 47 16.45 -10.61 -16.99
N LEU A 48 17.35 -10.29 -17.93
CA LEU A 48 17.55 -11.09 -19.14
C LEU A 48 18.01 -12.51 -18.82
N LYS A 49 18.97 -12.67 -17.91
CA LYS A 49 19.51 -13.98 -17.51
C LYS A 49 18.44 -14.85 -16.84
N LEU A 50 17.71 -14.27 -15.91
CA LEU A 50 16.65 -14.97 -15.20
C LEU A 50 15.50 -15.34 -16.15
N SER A 51 15.08 -14.43 -17.04
CA SER A 51 14.03 -14.68 -18.01
C SER A 51 14.37 -15.81 -18.98
N LYS A 52 15.64 -15.95 -19.39
CA LYS A 52 16.12 -17.05 -20.24
C LYS A 52 15.85 -18.42 -19.60
N THR A 53 16.03 -18.54 -18.28
CA THR A 53 15.72 -19.77 -17.56
C THR A 53 14.21 -19.95 -17.35
N ILE A 54 13.51 -18.90 -16.97
CA ILE A 54 12.05 -18.96 -16.74
C ILE A 54 11.34 -19.38 -18.03
N LYS A 55 11.67 -18.79 -19.18
CA LYS A 55 11.06 -19.07 -20.48
C LYS A 55 11.18 -20.53 -20.91
N LYS A 56 12.22 -21.25 -20.45
CA LYS A 56 12.38 -22.71 -20.73
C LYS A 56 11.41 -23.57 -19.90
N ASN A 57 10.88 -23.04 -18.81
CA ASN A 57 10.12 -23.79 -17.80
C ASN A 57 8.64 -23.41 -17.72
N ILE A 58 8.21 -22.34 -18.40
CA ILE A 58 6.82 -21.90 -18.42
C ILE A 58 6.31 -21.74 -19.86
N LYS A 59 5.00 -21.70 -20.02
CA LYS A 59 4.31 -21.27 -21.24
C LYS A 59 3.82 -19.83 -21.08
N GLU A 60 3.52 -19.18 -22.20
CA GLU A 60 2.87 -17.86 -22.18
C GLU A 60 1.53 -17.94 -21.40
N GLY A 61 1.32 -17.00 -20.48
CA GLY A 61 0.15 -16.97 -19.60
C GLY A 61 0.23 -17.87 -18.36
N ASP A 62 1.30 -18.66 -18.19
CA ASP A 62 1.51 -19.44 -16.95
C ASP A 62 1.70 -18.49 -15.75
N ARG A 63 1.14 -18.88 -14.59
CA ARG A 63 1.29 -18.14 -13.34
C ARG A 63 2.59 -18.51 -12.68
N CYS A 64 3.26 -17.50 -12.14
CA CYS A 64 4.51 -17.64 -11.40
C CYS A 64 4.32 -17.03 -10.01
N LEU A 65 4.31 -17.87 -8.97
CA LEU A 65 4.15 -17.43 -7.59
C LEU A 65 5.46 -16.82 -7.09
N LEU A 66 5.40 -15.59 -6.55
CA LEU A 66 6.55 -14.86 -6.00
C LEU A 66 6.34 -14.54 -4.53
N VAL A 67 7.12 -15.18 -3.66
CA VAL A 67 7.03 -15.07 -2.19
C VAL A 67 8.36 -14.58 -1.63
N SER A 68 8.46 -13.31 -1.36
CA SER A 68 9.67 -12.69 -0.83
C SER A 68 9.35 -11.38 -0.12
N GLU A 69 10.16 -11.03 0.84
CA GLU A 69 10.27 -9.69 1.39
C GLU A 69 10.73 -8.68 0.32
N ASN A 70 10.58 -7.39 0.63
CA ASN A 70 11.02 -6.32 -0.26
C ASN A 70 12.55 -6.33 -0.42
N ARG A 71 13.02 -6.60 -1.62
CA ARG A 71 14.45 -6.64 -1.97
C ARG A 71 14.63 -6.51 -3.49
N PRO A 72 15.83 -6.12 -3.95
CA PRO A 72 16.11 -5.97 -5.39
C PRO A 72 15.74 -7.19 -6.23
N GLU A 73 16.01 -8.39 -5.74
CA GLU A 73 15.74 -9.64 -6.46
C GLU A 73 14.25 -9.93 -6.62
N TRP A 74 13.39 -9.41 -5.72
CA TRP A 74 11.95 -9.45 -5.90
C TRP A 74 11.55 -8.75 -7.21
N PHE A 75 12.05 -7.55 -7.40
CA PHE A 75 11.78 -6.74 -8.58
C PHE A 75 12.36 -7.33 -9.86
N ILE A 76 13.60 -7.83 -9.80
CA ILE A 76 14.24 -8.52 -10.91
C ILE A 76 13.43 -9.75 -11.32
N SER A 77 12.91 -10.50 -10.35
CA SER A 77 12.07 -11.68 -10.57
C SER A 77 10.74 -11.34 -11.24
N ASP A 78 10.06 -10.29 -10.76
CA ASP A 78 8.79 -9.81 -11.30
C ASP A 78 8.91 -9.45 -12.80
N LEU A 79 9.92 -8.64 -13.14
CA LEU A 79 10.18 -8.26 -14.53
C LEU A 79 10.65 -9.46 -15.39
N ALA A 80 11.42 -10.37 -14.83
CA ALA A 80 11.87 -11.56 -15.56
C ALA A 80 10.71 -12.52 -15.87
N ILE A 81 9.74 -12.67 -14.95
CA ILE A 81 8.51 -13.42 -15.18
C ILE A 81 7.72 -12.78 -16.34
N MET A 82 7.46 -11.48 -16.28
CA MET A 82 6.74 -10.76 -17.32
C MET A 82 7.45 -10.83 -18.67
N LEU A 83 8.78 -10.68 -18.70
CA LEU A 83 9.58 -10.80 -19.94
C LEU A 83 9.51 -12.20 -20.54
N SER A 84 9.29 -13.21 -19.71
CA SER A 84 9.14 -14.61 -20.15
C SER A 84 7.71 -14.94 -20.65
N GLY A 85 6.79 -13.97 -20.62
CA GLY A 85 5.38 -14.18 -20.96
C GLY A 85 4.55 -14.78 -19.80
N GLY A 86 5.12 -14.88 -18.60
CA GLY A 86 4.42 -15.33 -17.41
C GLY A 86 3.62 -14.23 -16.72
N ILE A 87 2.69 -14.61 -15.85
CA ILE A 87 1.88 -13.73 -15.04
C ILE A 87 2.38 -13.83 -13.59
N THR A 88 2.85 -12.72 -13.01
CA THR A 88 3.32 -12.71 -11.62
C THR A 88 2.14 -12.84 -10.66
N VAL A 89 2.26 -13.75 -9.69
CA VAL A 89 1.33 -13.87 -8.56
C VAL A 89 2.11 -13.55 -7.28
N PRO A 90 2.17 -12.29 -6.87
CA PRO A 90 2.90 -11.91 -5.67
C PRO A 90 2.10 -12.27 -4.42
N ALA A 91 2.76 -12.87 -3.43
CA ALA A 91 2.12 -13.27 -2.18
C ALA A 91 2.85 -12.69 -0.96
N TYR A 92 2.08 -12.42 0.11
CA TYR A 92 2.63 -11.88 1.35
C TYR A 92 3.45 -12.93 2.10
N THR A 93 4.60 -12.55 2.64
CA THR A 93 5.44 -13.41 3.50
C THR A 93 4.77 -13.76 4.83
N THR A 94 3.75 -13.00 5.22
CA THR A 94 2.96 -13.19 6.44
C THR A 94 1.81 -14.19 6.29
N TYR A 95 1.62 -14.76 5.10
CA TYR A 95 0.61 -15.79 4.89
C TYR A 95 0.93 -17.07 5.68
N THR A 96 -0.11 -17.76 6.11
CA THR A 96 -0.02 -19.09 6.72
C THR A 96 0.16 -20.17 5.65
N GLU A 97 0.47 -21.40 6.06
CA GLU A 97 0.54 -22.56 5.14
C GLU A 97 -0.79 -22.80 4.42
N GLU A 98 -1.92 -22.63 5.11
CA GLU A 98 -3.27 -22.74 4.55
C GLU A 98 -3.55 -21.66 3.50
N ASP A 99 -3.13 -20.42 3.75
CA ASP A 99 -3.27 -19.32 2.78
C ASP A 99 -2.47 -19.64 1.51
N TYR A 100 -1.23 -20.14 1.65
CA TYR A 100 -0.40 -20.53 0.51
C TYR A 100 -0.97 -21.74 -0.24
N LYS A 101 -1.50 -22.72 0.47
CA LYS A 101 -2.16 -23.87 -0.13
C LYS A 101 -3.34 -23.43 -0.99
N TYR A 102 -4.22 -22.59 -0.43
CA TYR A 102 -5.34 -22.03 -1.18
C TYR A 102 -4.87 -21.28 -2.44
N LEU A 103 -3.87 -20.41 -2.28
CA LEU A 103 -3.33 -19.60 -3.38
C LEU A 103 -2.77 -20.48 -4.51
N ILE A 104 -1.97 -21.50 -4.17
CA ILE A 104 -1.38 -22.43 -5.12
C ILE A 104 -2.45 -23.25 -5.84
N GLU A 105 -3.49 -23.69 -5.13
CA GLU A 105 -4.59 -24.46 -5.71
C GLU A 105 -5.50 -23.62 -6.62
N ASP A 106 -5.68 -22.33 -6.32
CA ASP A 106 -6.52 -21.43 -7.13
C ASP A 106 -5.79 -20.92 -8.38
N CYS A 107 -4.49 -20.55 -8.29
CA CYS A 107 -3.75 -20.02 -9.43
C CYS A 107 -2.91 -21.05 -10.19
N GLU A 108 -2.68 -22.25 -9.68
CA GLU A 108 -1.89 -23.33 -10.30
C GLU A 108 -0.58 -22.84 -10.92
N PRO A 109 0.40 -22.33 -10.12
CA PRO A 109 1.61 -21.75 -10.68
C PRO A 109 2.54 -22.82 -11.25
N SER A 110 3.04 -22.60 -12.45
CA SER A 110 4.07 -23.47 -13.06
C SER A 110 5.46 -23.27 -12.46
N LEU A 111 5.71 -22.07 -11.90
CA LEU A 111 6.96 -21.67 -11.27
C LEU A 111 6.67 -21.03 -9.90
N VAL A 112 7.55 -21.31 -8.94
CA VAL A 112 7.54 -20.66 -7.62
C VAL A 112 8.89 -20.01 -7.38
N ILE A 113 8.92 -18.77 -6.91
CA ILE A 113 10.14 -18.07 -6.49
C ILE A 113 9.98 -17.73 -5.00
N VAL A 114 10.94 -18.15 -4.18
CA VAL A 114 10.93 -17.94 -2.73
C VAL A 114 12.22 -17.28 -2.26
N SER A 115 12.12 -16.39 -1.25
CA SER A 115 13.28 -15.65 -0.79
C SER A 115 14.27 -16.48 0.04
N ASN A 116 13.79 -17.28 0.97
CA ASN A 116 14.61 -17.89 2.01
C ASN A 116 14.06 -19.23 2.54
N ASN A 117 14.78 -19.82 3.48
CA ASN A 117 14.44 -21.11 4.09
C ASN A 117 13.09 -21.10 4.82
N GLU A 118 12.70 -19.99 5.45
CA GLU A 118 11.43 -19.90 6.17
C GLU A 118 10.26 -19.97 5.19
N MET A 119 10.33 -19.18 4.12
CA MET A 119 9.29 -19.19 3.09
C MET A 119 9.21 -20.55 2.38
N LEU A 120 10.37 -21.16 2.11
CA LEU A 120 10.39 -22.48 1.50
C LEU A 120 9.72 -23.53 2.39
N ARG A 121 9.97 -23.52 3.71
CA ARG A 121 9.31 -24.46 4.65
C ARG A 121 7.79 -24.33 4.63
N LYS A 122 7.26 -23.11 4.66
CA LYS A 122 5.81 -22.85 4.61
C LYS A 122 5.14 -23.39 3.33
N LEU A 123 5.89 -23.50 2.24
CA LEU A 123 5.37 -23.89 0.93
C LEU A 123 5.70 -25.33 0.56
N SER A 124 6.72 -25.95 1.18
CA SER A 124 7.31 -27.22 0.71
C SER A 124 6.31 -28.36 0.60
N ASN A 125 5.43 -28.54 1.60
CA ASN A 125 4.39 -29.58 1.57
C ASN A 125 3.51 -29.45 0.33
N THR A 126 2.99 -28.24 0.07
CA THR A 126 2.12 -28.02 -1.10
C THR A 126 2.89 -28.13 -2.40
N ILE A 127 4.11 -27.57 -2.48
CA ILE A 127 4.96 -27.65 -3.68
C ILE A 127 5.26 -29.10 -4.08
N ASN A 128 5.54 -29.97 -3.10
CA ASN A 128 5.89 -31.37 -3.35
C ASN A 128 4.67 -32.21 -3.80
N GLN A 129 3.48 -31.83 -3.39
CA GLN A 129 2.22 -32.50 -3.76
C GLN A 129 1.67 -32.11 -5.14
N LYS A 130 2.13 -31.00 -5.72
CA LYS A 130 1.55 -30.45 -6.96
C LYS A 130 2.49 -30.63 -8.15
N ASN A 131 2.09 -31.48 -9.10
CA ASN A 131 2.88 -31.80 -10.29
C ASN A 131 2.91 -30.66 -11.32
N PHE A 132 1.97 -29.70 -11.27
CA PHE A 132 1.97 -28.55 -12.17
C PHE A 132 3.10 -27.56 -11.84
N ILE A 133 3.67 -27.56 -10.63
CA ILE A 133 4.84 -26.77 -10.29
C ILE A 133 6.09 -27.44 -10.84
N LYS A 134 6.66 -26.89 -11.90
CA LYS A 134 7.79 -27.48 -12.63
C LYS A 134 9.13 -27.15 -11.98
N LYS A 135 9.30 -25.89 -11.55
CA LYS A 135 10.56 -25.40 -10.96
C LYS A 135 10.28 -24.47 -9.76
N VAL A 136 11.25 -24.44 -8.86
CA VAL A 136 11.32 -23.53 -7.71
C VAL A 136 12.64 -22.79 -7.78
N ILE A 137 12.61 -21.46 -7.77
CA ILE A 137 13.82 -20.62 -7.71
C ILE A 137 13.93 -20.07 -6.28
N THR A 138 15.11 -20.19 -5.67
CA THR A 138 15.41 -19.70 -4.34
C THR A 138 16.36 -18.51 -4.44
N LEU A 139 15.98 -17.36 -3.79
CA LEU A 139 16.79 -16.15 -3.84
C LEU A 139 18.01 -16.23 -2.90
N ASP A 140 17.86 -16.90 -1.76
CA ASP A 140 18.93 -17.23 -0.83
C ASP A 140 19.28 -18.72 -0.94
N GLU A 141 20.48 -19.10 -0.47
CA GLU A 141 20.88 -20.50 -0.39
C GLU A 141 19.99 -21.28 0.59
N VAL A 142 19.43 -22.41 0.13
CA VAL A 142 18.47 -23.22 0.89
C VAL A 142 18.91 -24.68 1.08
N ASN A 143 20.17 -25.00 0.81
CA ASN A 143 20.71 -26.37 0.81
C ASN A 143 20.32 -27.18 2.06
N LYS A 144 20.41 -26.58 3.27
CA LYS A 144 20.09 -27.26 4.53
C LYS A 144 18.63 -27.71 4.65
N VAL A 145 17.69 -27.06 3.97
CA VAL A 145 16.25 -27.43 3.99
C VAL A 145 15.99 -28.59 3.07
N LEU A 146 16.68 -28.61 1.93
CA LEU A 146 16.55 -29.66 0.92
C LEU A 146 17.28 -30.96 1.35
N ASP A 147 18.37 -30.85 2.10
CA ASP A 147 19.15 -32.02 2.56
C ASP A 147 18.45 -32.84 3.66
N ASN A 148 17.53 -32.21 4.40
CA ASN A 148 16.77 -32.87 5.47
C ASN A 148 15.44 -33.51 5.00
N GLN A 149 15.17 -33.56 3.70
CA GLN A 149 13.95 -34.16 3.14
C GLN A 149 14.30 -35.23 2.12
N ASP A 150 14.31 -36.49 2.55
CA ASP A 150 14.69 -37.66 1.73
C ASP A 150 13.90 -37.87 0.42
N SER A 151 12.74 -37.21 0.27
CA SER A 151 11.84 -37.35 -0.88
C SER A 151 11.86 -36.17 -1.87
N VAL A 152 12.76 -35.18 -1.69
CA VAL A 152 12.75 -33.97 -2.53
C VAL A 152 13.52 -34.19 -3.82
N ASN A 153 12.85 -33.98 -4.95
CA ASN A 153 13.52 -33.90 -6.24
C ASN A 153 14.36 -32.61 -6.33
N LYS A 154 15.66 -32.70 -6.03
CA LYS A 154 16.60 -31.58 -6.04
C LYS A 154 16.68 -30.86 -7.39
N GLU A 155 16.43 -31.55 -8.51
CA GLU A 155 16.42 -30.95 -9.84
C GLU A 155 15.29 -29.93 -10.05
N LYS A 156 14.26 -29.98 -9.20
CA LYS A 156 13.16 -29.01 -9.21
C LYS A 156 13.63 -27.63 -8.72
N TYR A 157 14.71 -27.55 -7.91
CA TYR A 157 15.17 -26.34 -7.24
C TYR A 157 16.36 -25.73 -7.96
N LEU A 158 16.29 -24.40 -8.18
CA LEU A 158 17.30 -23.62 -8.86
C LEU A 158 17.74 -22.47 -7.96
N ASP A 159 19.04 -22.27 -7.82
CA ASP A 159 19.60 -21.13 -7.06
C ASP A 159 19.68 -19.89 -7.95
N PHE A 160 19.13 -18.78 -7.47
CA PHE A 160 19.08 -17.52 -8.19
C PHE A 160 20.48 -17.01 -8.60
N ASN A 161 21.45 -17.06 -7.69
CA ASN A 161 22.80 -16.57 -7.97
C ASN A 161 23.50 -17.41 -9.03
N THR A 162 23.22 -18.70 -9.07
CA THR A 162 23.70 -19.61 -10.11
C THR A 162 23.10 -19.25 -11.47
N LEU A 163 21.80 -18.92 -11.52
CA LEU A 163 21.14 -18.48 -12.74
C LEU A 163 21.71 -17.16 -13.27
N LEU A 164 22.19 -16.29 -12.41
CA LEU A 164 22.84 -15.04 -12.83
C LEU A 164 24.24 -15.21 -13.42
N LYS A 165 24.85 -16.42 -13.36
CA LYS A 165 26.14 -16.72 -14.00
C LYS A 165 26.02 -17.15 -15.45
N ILE A 166 24.82 -17.40 -15.96
CA ILE A 166 24.56 -17.79 -17.36
C ILE A 166 25.02 -16.68 -18.31
N ASP A 167 25.67 -17.05 -19.39
CA ASP A 167 26.03 -16.10 -20.44
C ASP A 167 24.83 -15.70 -21.30
N LEU A 168 24.79 -14.42 -21.66
CA LEU A 168 23.81 -13.88 -22.59
C LEU A 168 24.40 -13.85 -24.00
N LEU A 169 23.64 -14.34 -24.96
CA LEU A 169 23.93 -14.23 -26.37
C LEU A 169 23.29 -12.95 -26.95
N GLU A 170 23.67 -12.57 -28.17
CA GLU A 170 23.07 -11.42 -28.88
C GLU A 170 21.54 -11.54 -29.03
N GLU A 171 21.06 -12.78 -29.28
CA GLU A 171 19.63 -13.10 -29.37
C GLU A 171 18.85 -12.96 -28.06
N ASP A 172 19.54 -12.95 -26.91
CA ASP A 172 18.94 -12.77 -25.58
C ASP A 172 18.69 -11.27 -25.29
N LYS A 173 19.16 -10.35 -26.13
CA LYS A 173 18.84 -8.93 -25.98
C LYS A 173 17.34 -8.72 -26.10
N PHE A 174 16.85 -7.72 -25.36
CA PHE A 174 15.45 -7.35 -25.44
C PHE A 174 15.09 -6.98 -26.88
N GLN A 175 14.17 -7.75 -27.43
CA GLN A 175 13.47 -7.44 -28.67
C GLN A 175 12.02 -7.12 -28.31
N ASN A 176 11.31 -6.33 -29.13
CA ASN A 176 9.89 -6.05 -28.89
C ASN A 176 9.13 -7.33 -28.60
N ASN A 177 8.54 -7.39 -27.41
CA ASN A 177 7.77 -8.55 -26.99
C ASN A 177 6.35 -8.48 -27.59
N LYS A 178 5.66 -9.65 -27.59
CA LYS A 178 4.28 -9.76 -28.07
C LYS A 178 3.23 -9.24 -27.08
N LEU A 179 3.67 -8.76 -25.92
CA LEU A 179 2.77 -8.27 -24.86
C LEU A 179 2.03 -7.02 -25.33
N LYS A 180 0.74 -6.99 -25.06
CA LYS A 180 -0.14 -5.87 -25.36
C LYS A 180 -0.56 -5.20 -24.05
N ARG A 181 -1.06 -3.97 -24.15
CA ARG A 181 -1.66 -3.28 -22.99
C ARG A 181 -2.73 -4.13 -22.31
N THR A 182 -3.50 -4.91 -23.06
CA THR A 182 -4.53 -5.82 -22.56
C THR A 182 -3.99 -7.16 -22.02
N SER A 183 -2.71 -7.45 -22.18
CA SER A 183 -2.13 -8.69 -21.63
C SER A 183 -2.08 -8.62 -20.09
N PRO A 184 -2.40 -9.72 -19.38
CA PRO A 184 -2.24 -9.81 -17.93
C PRO A 184 -0.78 -9.60 -17.51
N ALA A 185 -0.53 -8.74 -16.53
CA ALA A 185 0.77 -8.51 -15.93
C ALA A 185 0.94 -9.27 -14.61
N CYS A 186 -0.06 -9.17 -13.76
CA CYS A 186 -0.06 -9.84 -12.45
C CYS A 186 -1.46 -10.21 -11.97
N ILE A 187 -1.52 -11.15 -11.01
CA ILE A 187 -2.73 -11.50 -10.27
C ILE A 187 -2.47 -11.22 -8.80
N ILE A 188 -3.15 -10.23 -8.24
CA ILE A 188 -3.00 -9.85 -6.83
C ILE A 188 -4.21 -10.31 -6.03
N TYR A 189 -3.95 -11.18 -5.03
CA TYR A 189 -5.00 -11.71 -4.19
C TYR A 189 -5.40 -10.71 -3.10
N THR A 190 -6.70 -10.39 -3.06
CA THR A 190 -7.27 -9.48 -2.05
C THR A 190 -8.09 -10.28 -1.05
N SER A 191 -7.90 -10.00 0.24
CA SER A 191 -8.77 -10.51 1.28
C SER A 191 -10.13 -9.81 1.20
N GLY A 192 -11.07 -10.41 0.49
CA GLY A 192 -12.45 -9.96 0.50
C GLY A 192 -13.04 -10.00 1.92
N THR A 193 -13.97 -9.10 2.21
CA THR A 193 -14.62 -8.97 3.55
C THR A 193 -15.50 -10.16 3.95
N GLY A 194 -15.60 -11.20 3.13
CA GLY A 194 -16.56 -12.28 3.38
C GLY A 194 -16.24 -13.67 2.86
N GLY A 195 -15.00 -14.02 2.55
CA GLY A 195 -14.66 -15.34 2.00
C GLY A 195 -13.18 -15.52 1.69
N ASN A 196 -12.87 -16.54 0.90
CA ASN A 196 -11.51 -16.77 0.41
C ASN A 196 -11.02 -15.57 -0.44
N PRO A 197 -9.72 -15.28 -0.42
CA PRO A 197 -9.14 -14.22 -1.24
C PRO A 197 -9.46 -14.40 -2.74
N LYS A 198 -9.65 -13.29 -3.45
CA LYS A 198 -9.90 -13.29 -4.89
C LYS A 198 -8.67 -12.78 -5.62
N GLY A 199 -8.25 -13.49 -6.65
CA GLY A 199 -7.17 -13.05 -7.53
C GLY A 199 -7.65 -11.97 -8.50
N VAL A 200 -7.20 -10.75 -8.33
CA VAL A 200 -7.50 -9.62 -9.22
C VAL A 200 -6.50 -9.62 -10.36
N VAL A 201 -6.96 -9.78 -11.60
CA VAL A 201 -6.10 -9.82 -12.80
C VAL A 201 -5.88 -8.39 -13.30
N LEU A 202 -4.64 -7.91 -13.23
CA LEU A 202 -4.24 -6.59 -13.69
C LEU A 202 -3.50 -6.68 -15.01
N SER A 203 -3.82 -5.75 -15.94
CA SER A 203 -3.15 -5.68 -17.23
C SER A 203 -1.92 -4.77 -17.20
N HIS A 204 -1.02 -4.94 -18.18
CA HIS A 204 0.07 -4.01 -18.41
C HIS A 204 -0.44 -2.58 -18.64
N GLY A 205 -1.49 -2.43 -19.44
CA GLY A 205 -2.10 -1.14 -19.76
C GLY A 205 -2.73 -0.47 -18.55
N GLY A 206 -3.40 -1.23 -17.68
CA GLY A 206 -4.00 -0.69 -16.45
C GLY A 206 -2.95 -0.06 -15.54
N ILE A 207 -1.82 -0.73 -15.34
CA ILE A 207 -0.71 -0.18 -14.55
C ILE A 207 -0.06 1.00 -15.28
N LEU A 208 0.20 0.92 -16.59
CA LEU A 208 0.75 2.03 -17.38
C LEU A 208 -0.15 3.28 -17.34
N ASN A 209 -1.47 3.13 -17.39
CA ASN A 209 -2.42 4.23 -17.24
C ASN A 209 -2.26 4.92 -15.87
N ASN A 210 -2.14 4.14 -14.80
CA ASN A 210 -1.86 4.69 -13.46
C ASN A 210 -0.55 5.49 -13.42
N LEU A 211 0.48 5.05 -14.15
CA LEU A 211 1.76 5.76 -14.19
C LEU A 211 1.66 7.13 -14.88
N VAL A 212 0.74 7.31 -15.83
CA VAL A 212 0.50 8.63 -16.45
C VAL A 212 0.10 9.63 -15.37
N GLY A 213 -0.93 9.33 -14.59
CA GLY A 213 -1.39 10.19 -13.50
C GLY A 213 -0.36 10.32 -12.37
N ALA A 214 0.29 9.23 -11.97
CA ALA A 214 1.34 9.26 -10.95
C ALA A 214 2.51 10.18 -11.36
N CYS A 215 2.96 10.12 -12.62
CA CYS A 215 4.00 11.00 -13.13
C CYS A 215 3.57 12.48 -13.14
N GLU A 216 2.33 12.80 -13.44
CA GLU A 216 1.80 14.18 -13.38
C GLU A 216 1.86 14.73 -11.94
N ILE A 217 1.49 13.92 -10.95
CA ILE A 217 1.58 14.30 -9.52
C ILE A 217 3.03 14.45 -9.07
N MET A 218 3.93 13.57 -9.52
CA MET A 218 5.31 13.51 -9.02
C MET A 218 6.26 14.51 -9.69
N LYS A 219 6.11 14.78 -11.00
CA LYS A 219 7.02 15.67 -11.75
C LYS A 219 7.28 17.01 -11.07
N PRO A 220 6.26 17.72 -10.52
CA PRO A 220 6.48 19.00 -9.85
C PRO A 220 7.35 18.92 -8.59
N LEU A 221 7.57 17.70 -8.06
CA LEU A 221 8.32 17.45 -6.82
C LEU A 221 9.83 17.29 -7.06
N PHE A 222 10.26 17.12 -8.32
CA PHE A 222 11.64 16.74 -8.64
C PHE A 222 12.43 17.90 -9.27
N ASN A 223 13.53 18.28 -8.61
CA ASN A 223 14.55 19.16 -9.16
C ASN A 223 15.85 18.39 -9.51
N SER A 224 15.90 17.09 -9.17
CA SER A 224 17.03 16.18 -9.37
C SER A 224 16.50 14.76 -9.45
N ARG A 225 17.38 13.78 -9.69
CA ARG A 225 17.01 12.36 -9.69
C ARG A 225 16.30 12.00 -8.39
N PRO A 226 15.05 11.48 -8.45
CA PRO A 226 14.30 11.15 -7.26
C PRO A 226 14.86 9.92 -6.54
N VAL A 227 14.66 9.89 -5.23
CA VAL A 227 15.02 8.79 -4.34
C VAL A 227 13.76 8.29 -3.66
N PHE A 228 13.56 6.98 -3.68
CA PHE A 228 12.45 6.32 -3.00
C PHE A 228 12.96 5.35 -1.94
N LEU A 229 12.17 5.17 -0.90
CA LEU A 229 12.33 4.12 0.09
C LEU A 229 11.08 3.23 0.07
N THR A 230 11.22 2.04 -0.48
CA THR A 230 10.17 1.01 -0.54
C THR A 230 10.16 0.23 0.76
N TRP A 231 9.05 0.30 1.49
CA TRP A 231 8.84 -0.36 2.78
C TRP A 231 7.47 -1.03 2.90
N LEU A 232 6.47 -0.57 2.14
CA LEU A 232 5.20 -1.27 2.03
C LEU A 232 5.38 -2.56 1.21
N PRO A 233 4.58 -3.61 1.47
CA PRO A 233 4.75 -4.88 0.76
C PRO A 233 4.59 -4.74 -0.76
N LEU A 234 5.58 -5.20 -1.53
CA LEU A 234 5.52 -5.25 -2.99
C LEU A 234 4.46 -6.23 -3.52
N SER A 235 4.01 -7.16 -2.69
CA SER A 235 2.86 -8.03 -2.97
C SER A 235 1.51 -7.32 -2.91
N HIS A 236 1.46 -6.07 -2.43
CA HIS A 236 0.26 -5.24 -2.45
C HIS A 236 0.24 -4.36 -3.70
N SER A 237 -0.90 -4.26 -4.37
CA SER A 237 -1.09 -3.50 -5.63
C SER A 237 -0.56 -2.06 -5.56
N TYR A 238 -0.68 -1.39 -4.41
CA TYR A 238 -0.23 -0.01 -4.22
C TYR A 238 1.29 0.11 -4.39
N GLU A 239 2.09 -0.61 -3.61
CA GLU A 239 3.55 -0.52 -3.70
C GLU A 239 4.07 -1.15 -4.98
N HIS A 240 3.41 -2.20 -5.50
CA HIS A 240 3.74 -2.81 -6.78
C HIS A 240 3.62 -1.78 -7.93
N CYS A 241 2.54 -1.01 -8.00
CA CYS A 241 2.39 0.06 -8.99
C CYS A 241 3.42 1.18 -8.79
N VAL A 242 3.67 1.57 -7.53
CA VAL A 242 4.69 2.61 -7.20
C VAL A 242 6.07 2.20 -7.68
N GLN A 243 6.42 0.91 -7.65
CA GLN A 243 7.68 0.41 -8.16
C GLN A 243 7.84 0.67 -9.67
N PHE A 244 6.80 0.54 -10.47
CA PHE A 244 6.83 0.93 -11.88
C PHE A 244 6.87 2.46 -12.04
N ALA A 245 6.25 3.22 -11.14
CA ALA A 245 6.39 4.67 -11.13
C ALA A 245 7.84 5.11 -10.85
N GLN A 246 8.56 4.40 -9.97
CA GLN A 246 9.99 4.62 -9.71
C GLN A 246 10.84 4.41 -10.97
N ILE A 247 10.51 3.39 -11.80
CA ILE A 247 11.15 3.21 -13.11
C ILE A 247 10.84 4.41 -14.01
N ALA A 248 9.57 4.76 -14.16
CA ALA A 248 9.13 5.80 -15.09
C ALA A 248 9.84 7.15 -14.86
N VAL A 249 10.19 7.46 -13.61
CA VAL A 249 10.91 8.68 -13.24
C VAL A 249 12.43 8.50 -13.12
N GLY A 250 12.99 7.32 -13.41
CA GLY A 250 14.43 7.05 -13.34
C GLY A 250 15.01 7.14 -11.92
N ALA A 251 14.25 6.76 -10.91
CA ALA A 251 14.62 6.91 -9.52
C ALA A 251 15.84 6.07 -9.09
N LYS A 252 16.42 6.40 -7.92
CA LYS A 252 17.16 5.48 -7.07
C LYS A 252 16.21 4.91 -6.04
N VAL A 253 16.20 3.60 -5.87
CA VAL A 253 15.27 2.88 -4.99
C VAL A 253 16.04 2.20 -3.88
N PHE A 254 15.65 2.50 -2.64
CA PHE A 254 16.09 1.77 -1.46
C PHE A 254 14.96 0.86 -0.99
N TYR A 255 15.31 -0.35 -0.56
CA TYR A 255 14.40 -1.26 0.13
C TYR A 255 14.72 -1.22 1.63
N ALA A 256 13.72 -0.96 2.46
CA ALA A 256 13.87 -0.93 3.91
C ALA A 256 14.21 -2.32 4.46
N GLU A 257 14.98 -2.36 5.54
CA GLU A 257 15.32 -3.61 6.23
C GLU A 257 14.07 -4.23 6.86
N LYS A 258 13.40 -3.45 7.72
CA LYS A 258 12.17 -3.81 8.44
C LYS A 258 11.49 -2.58 9.03
N ILE A 259 10.24 -2.73 9.42
CA ILE A 259 9.39 -1.60 9.90
C ILE A 259 9.97 -0.94 11.16
N GLU A 260 10.53 -1.70 12.09
CA GLU A 260 11.10 -1.20 13.34
C GLU A 260 12.27 -0.23 13.11
N LYS A 261 12.99 -0.41 12.00
CA LYS A 261 14.12 0.43 11.59
C LYS A 261 13.79 1.50 10.55
N LEU A 262 12.50 1.69 10.29
CA LEU A 262 12.05 2.56 9.20
C LEU A 262 12.59 4.01 9.32
N LEU A 263 12.63 4.59 10.53
CA LEU A 263 13.17 5.96 10.73
C LEU A 263 14.67 6.05 10.47
N GLU A 264 15.44 5.01 10.84
CA GLU A 264 16.86 4.91 10.52
C GLU A 264 17.06 4.82 9.00
N ASN A 265 16.30 3.95 8.35
CA ASN A 265 16.33 3.76 6.91
C ASN A 265 15.91 5.04 6.14
N ILE A 266 14.94 5.82 6.64
CA ILE A 266 14.57 7.13 6.08
C ILE A 266 15.76 8.10 6.16
N SER A 267 16.45 8.13 7.31
CA SER A 267 17.60 9.01 7.50
C SER A 267 18.77 8.68 6.57
N GLU A 268 18.98 7.39 6.28
CA GLU A 268 20.03 6.89 5.37
C GLU A 268 19.65 7.12 3.90
N ALA A 269 18.46 6.69 3.48
CA ALA A 269 17.99 6.78 2.10
C ALA A 269 17.73 8.23 1.68
N LYS A 270 17.32 9.11 2.60
CA LYS A 270 16.92 10.50 2.35
C LYS A 270 15.91 10.62 1.21
N PRO A 271 14.76 9.95 1.28
CA PRO A 271 13.83 9.85 0.18
C PRO A 271 13.26 11.21 -0.23
N THR A 272 12.96 11.34 -1.51
CA THR A 272 12.28 12.51 -2.09
C THR A 272 10.77 12.40 -1.94
N ILE A 273 10.23 11.21 -2.18
CA ILE A 273 8.83 10.84 -1.99
C ILE A 273 8.79 9.53 -1.20
N MET A 274 7.73 9.41 -0.40
CA MET A 274 7.50 8.22 0.39
C MET A 274 6.02 7.87 0.39
N THR A 275 5.72 6.62 0.05
CA THR A 275 4.38 6.05 0.20
C THR A 275 4.15 5.63 1.63
N ALA A 276 2.93 5.80 2.14
CA ALA A 276 2.58 5.33 3.48
C ALA A 276 1.07 5.07 3.60
N VAL A 277 0.69 4.39 4.67
CA VAL A 277 -0.69 4.05 5.01
C VAL A 277 -1.16 4.85 6.24
N PRO A 278 -2.49 5.03 6.47
CA PRO A 278 -3.03 5.87 7.56
C PRO A 278 -2.44 5.54 8.93
N ARG A 279 -2.22 4.27 9.25
CA ARG A 279 -1.63 3.85 10.53
C ARG A 279 -0.22 4.42 10.77
N PHE A 280 0.58 4.54 9.72
CA PHE A 280 1.89 5.18 9.82
C PHE A 280 1.77 6.65 10.23
N TYR A 281 0.87 7.40 9.59
CA TYR A 281 0.67 8.82 9.91
C TYR A 281 0.12 9.02 11.32
N GLN A 282 -0.76 8.15 11.77
CA GLN A 282 -1.30 8.17 13.12
C GLN A 282 -0.19 7.98 14.18
N ASN A 283 0.66 6.97 13.99
CA ASN A 283 1.79 6.72 14.89
C ASN A 283 2.78 7.89 14.89
N LEU A 284 3.02 8.47 13.71
CA LEU A 284 3.89 9.62 13.53
C LEU A 284 3.30 10.88 14.19
N TYR A 285 2.01 11.15 13.98
CA TYR A 285 1.27 12.23 14.60
C TYR A 285 1.36 12.14 16.12
N ASN A 286 1.05 10.99 16.71
CA ASN A 286 1.09 10.79 18.15
C ASN A 286 2.50 11.05 18.71
N LYS A 287 3.54 10.47 18.08
CA LYS A 287 4.93 10.67 18.50
C LYS A 287 5.40 12.12 18.42
N ILE A 288 5.09 12.81 17.33
CA ILE A 288 5.46 14.21 17.14
C ILE A 288 4.66 15.10 18.10
N ASN A 289 3.34 14.92 18.20
CA ASN A 289 2.44 15.73 19.01
C ASN A 289 2.77 15.66 20.50
N ILE A 290 3.07 14.46 21.02
CA ILE A 290 3.54 14.28 22.41
C ILE A 290 4.82 15.09 22.65
N ASN A 291 5.78 15.04 21.72
CA ASN A 291 7.04 15.78 21.85
C ASN A 291 6.85 17.30 21.74
N LEU A 292 5.92 17.76 20.90
CA LEU A 292 5.60 19.17 20.76
C LEU A 292 4.87 19.71 21.99
N LYS A 293 3.94 18.96 22.56
CA LYS A 293 3.20 19.35 23.80
C LYS A 293 4.09 19.47 25.03
N LYS A 294 5.23 18.82 25.07
CA LYS A 294 6.23 18.96 26.16
C LYS A 294 7.04 20.27 26.09
N GLN A 295 6.96 21.01 24.98
CA GLN A 295 7.68 22.27 24.84
C GLN A 295 6.94 23.41 25.58
N THR A 296 7.72 24.31 26.16
CA THR A 296 7.20 25.46 26.93
C THR A 296 7.78 26.76 26.42
N GLY A 297 7.26 27.88 26.88
CA GLY A 297 7.78 29.23 26.62
C GLY A 297 7.78 29.59 25.13
N PHE A 298 8.88 30.16 24.66
CA PHE A 298 9.01 30.62 23.26
C PHE A 298 8.90 29.50 22.23
N LYS A 299 9.37 28.29 22.56
CA LYS A 299 9.26 27.14 21.66
C LYS A 299 7.81 26.73 21.45
N ALA A 300 6.98 26.70 22.49
CA ALA A 300 5.56 26.41 22.38
C ALA A 300 4.84 27.43 21.47
N LYS A 301 5.13 28.75 21.64
CA LYS A 301 4.58 29.79 20.77
C LYS A 301 4.96 29.62 19.29
N LEU A 302 6.19 29.21 19.00
CA LEU A 302 6.61 28.91 17.63
C LEU A 302 5.89 27.70 17.04
N ILE A 303 5.62 26.67 17.83
CA ILE A 303 4.88 25.48 17.42
C ILE A 303 3.43 25.86 17.09
N ASP A 304 2.76 26.60 17.98
CA ASP A 304 1.38 27.06 17.76
C ASP A 304 1.28 27.93 16.50
N ALA A 305 2.26 28.84 16.32
CA ALA A 305 2.35 29.64 15.10
C ALA A 305 2.56 28.76 13.85
N THR A 306 3.37 27.71 13.95
CA THR A 306 3.61 26.76 12.85
C THR A 306 2.33 26.07 12.42
N LEU A 307 1.54 25.56 13.37
CA LEU A 307 0.28 24.88 13.12
C LEU A 307 -0.76 25.84 12.55
N ARG A 308 -0.94 27.00 13.18
CA ARG A 308 -1.90 28.02 12.75
C ARG A 308 -1.61 28.55 11.34
N LEU A 309 -0.36 28.93 11.07
CA LEU A 309 0.04 29.45 9.75
C LEU A 309 0.08 28.37 8.68
N GLY A 310 0.41 27.14 9.06
CA GLY A 310 0.34 25.98 8.17
C GLY A 310 -1.08 25.69 7.72
N LYS A 311 -2.03 25.71 8.66
CA LYS A 311 -3.47 25.55 8.35
C LYS A 311 -4.00 26.67 7.47
N LYS A 312 -3.66 27.96 7.75
CA LYS A 312 -4.01 29.09 6.87
C LYS A 312 -3.51 28.89 5.45
N LYS A 313 -2.24 28.43 5.29
CA LYS A 313 -1.67 28.14 3.98
C LYS A 313 -2.41 27.01 3.26
N LEU A 314 -2.72 25.94 3.96
CA LEU A 314 -3.45 24.78 3.42
C LEU A 314 -4.84 25.17 2.91
N LEU A 315 -5.54 26.06 3.65
CA LEU A 315 -6.87 26.56 3.31
C LEU A 315 -6.86 27.77 2.36
N ASN A 316 -5.70 28.12 1.80
CA ASN A 316 -5.50 29.29 0.93
C ASN A 316 -6.02 30.62 1.54
N GLN A 317 -5.99 30.76 2.86
CA GLN A 317 -6.40 31.97 3.56
C GLN A 317 -5.33 33.07 3.45
N LYS A 318 -5.78 34.32 3.32
CA LYS A 318 -4.89 35.48 3.24
C LYS A 318 -4.10 35.61 4.56
N MET A 319 -2.78 35.81 4.44
CA MET A 319 -1.88 36.13 5.55
C MET A 319 -1.54 37.62 5.56
N SER A 320 -1.55 38.23 6.75
CA SER A 320 -1.04 39.58 6.95
C SER A 320 0.48 39.64 6.69
N PHE A 321 1.05 40.85 6.57
CA PHE A 321 2.50 41.02 6.39
C PHE A 321 3.30 40.41 7.56
N SER A 322 2.88 40.67 8.80
CA SER A 322 3.50 40.10 10.00
C SER A 322 3.41 38.55 10.03
N GLU A 323 2.28 37.97 9.61
CA GLU A 323 2.13 36.52 9.50
C GLU A 323 3.04 35.92 8.41
N LYS A 324 3.24 36.60 7.28
CA LYS A 324 4.20 36.17 6.24
C LYS A 324 5.62 36.14 6.79
N LEU A 325 6.04 37.17 7.53
CA LEU A 325 7.36 37.21 8.17
C LEU A 325 7.52 36.12 9.22
N LEU A 326 6.53 35.95 10.11
CA LEU A 326 6.52 34.87 11.10
C LEU A 326 6.55 33.50 10.43
N ASN A 327 5.85 33.31 9.30
CA ASN A 327 5.87 32.05 8.56
C ASN A 327 7.27 31.72 8.00
N LEU A 328 8.07 32.70 7.62
CA LEU A 328 9.48 32.49 7.23
C LEU A 328 10.31 32.00 8.43
N ILE A 329 10.11 32.61 9.60
CA ILE A 329 10.81 32.22 10.85
C ILE A 329 10.47 30.79 11.23
N VAL A 330 9.17 30.43 11.33
CA VAL A 330 8.77 29.07 11.70
C VAL A 330 9.17 28.03 10.65
N ASN A 331 9.27 28.43 9.37
CA ASN A 331 9.76 27.54 8.33
C ASN A 331 11.23 27.15 8.57
N GLN A 332 12.08 28.11 8.97
CA GLN A 332 13.50 27.85 9.24
C GLN A 332 13.70 27.10 10.58
N LEU A 333 13.02 27.54 11.64
CA LEU A 333 13.28 27.06 12.99
C LEU A 333 12.53 25.78 13.37
N VAL A 334 11.36 25.53 12.76
CA VAL A 334 10.50 24.37 13.09
C VAL A 334 10.43 23.39 11.90
N ARG A 335 9.83 23.80 10.77
CA ARG A 335 9.56 22.87 9.65
C ARG A 335 10.82 22.27 9.06
N LYS A 336 11.90 23.04 8.87
CA LYS A 336 13.17 22.50 8.40
C LYS A 336 13.78 21.49 9.38
N LYS A 337 13.66 21.71 10.70
CA LYS A 337 14.15 20.76 11.71
C LYS A 337 13.38 19.45 11.67
N ILE A 338 12.04 19.53 11.58
CA ILE A 338 11.20 18.34 11.43
C ILE A 338 11.59 17.60 10.16
N LYS A 339 11.65 18.30 9.02
CA LYS A 339 12.02 17.72 7.73
C LYS A 339 13.39 17.04 7.73
N LYS A 340 14.36 17.59 8.49
CA LYS A 340 15.70 17.00 8.63
C LYS A 340 15.65 15.59 9.26
N GLN A 341 14.68 15.31 10.15
CA GLN A 341 14.48 13.97 10.72
C GLN A 341 14.02 12.93 9.67
N PHE A 342 13.49 13.40 8.54
CA PHE A 342 13.12 12.58 7.38
C PHE A 342 14.17 12.67 6.26
N GLY A 343 15.46 12.80 6.63
CA GLY A 343 16.57 12.86 5.67
C GLY A 343 16.73 14.20 4.95
N GLY A 344 15.87 15.19 5.19
CA GLY A 344 15.95 16.56 4.67
C GLY A 344 15.45 16.77 3.23
N ASN A 345 15.36 15.70 2.42
CA ASN A 345 15.01 15.77 1.00
C ASN A 345 13.52 15.54 0.71
N LEU A 346 12.76 15.08 1.69
CA LEU A 346 11.36 14.70 1.51
C LEU A 346 10.53 15.89 1.00
N LYS A 347 9.86 15.71 -0.13
CA LYS A 347 8.98 16.70 -0.77
C LYS A 347 7.51 16.43 -0.45
N ALA A 348 7.13 15.15 -0.45
CA ALA A 348 5.77 14.74 -0.10
C ALA A 348 5.74 13.28 0.40
N PHE A 349 4.77 13.02 1.25
CA PHE A 349 4.21 11.69 1.44
C PHE A 349 3.02 11.49 0.51
N VAL A 350 2.79 10.24 0.09
CA VAL A 350 1.57 9.82 -0.60
C VAL A 350 0.84 8.82 0.28
N SER A 351 -0.37 9.17 0.70
CA SER A 351 -1.21 8.34 1.57
C SER A 351 -2.17 7.52 0.73
N GLY A 352 -2.13 6.22 0.88
CA GLY A 352 -3.03 5.28 0.20
C GLY A 352 -3.48 4.14 1.11
N GLY A 353 -4.35 3.28 0.59
CA GLY A 353 -4.79 2.07 1.28
C GLY A 353 -5.87 2.26 2.36
N GLY A 354 -6.30 3.48 2.65
CA GLY A 354 -7.36 3.79 3.61
C GLY A 354 -7.54 5.30 3.77
N ALA A 355 -8.61 5.71 4.43
CA ALA A 355 -8.89 7.11 4.71
C ALA A 355 -7.89 7.68 5.74
N LEU A 356 -7.28 8.81 5.42
CA LEU A 356 -6.46 9.58 6.36
C LEU A 356 -7.36 10.53 7.15
N ASP A 357 -7.22 10.49 8.47
CA ASP A 357 -7.95 11.42 9.32
C ASP A 357 -7.63 12.88 9.00
N LYS A 358 -8.66 13.75 9.03
CA LYS A 358 -8.56 15.17 8.69
C LYS A 358 -7.56 15.91 9.58
N GLU A 359 -7.63 15.70 10.91
CA GLU A 359 -6.76 16.40 11.88
C GLU A 359 -5.30 16.01 11.64
N ILE A 360 -5.04 14.73 11.39
CA ILE A 360 -3.70 14.22 11.07
C ILE A 360 -3.21 14.80 9.73
N GLY A 361 -4.05 14.81 8.71
CA GLY A 361 -3.70 15.39 7.41
C GLY A 361 -3.39 16.89 7.50
N GLU A 362 -4.21 17.67 8.20
CA GLU A 362 -3.98 19.10 8.47
C GLU A 362 -2.68 19.32 9.26
N PHE A 363 -2.44 18.50 10.28
CA PHE A 363 -1.23 18.57 11.10
C PHE A 363 0.03 18.32 10.28
N MET A 364 0.08 17.21 9.52
CA MET A 364 1.23 16.83 8.71
C MET A 364 1.61 17.94 7.71
N ASN A 365 0.61 18.46 7.00
CA ASN A 365 0.82 19.56 6.06
C ASN A 365 1.29 20.83 6.78
N SER A 366 0.74 21.15 7.95
CA SER A 366 1.09 22.35 8.72
C SER A 366 2.53 22.33 9.24
N ILE A 367 3.04 21.18 9.65
CA ILE A 367 4.43 21.02 10.14
C ILE A 367 5.46 20.91 9.03
N GLY A 368 5.05 21.00 7.75
CA GLY A 368 5.95 21.02 6.60
C GLY A 368 6.26 19.64 6.02
N LEU A 369 5.42 18.66 6.27
CA LEU A 369 5.42 17.32 5.67
C LEU A 369 4.19 17.15 4.76
N PRO A 370 4.21 17.67 3.52
CA PRO A 370 3.08 17.59 2.62
C PRO A 370 2.62 16.14 2.47
N THR A 371 1.32 15.90 2.64
CA THR A 371 0.73 14.58 2.57
C THR A 371 -0.39 14.61 1.53
N LEU A 372 -0.18 13.87 0.44
CA LEU A 372 -1.09 13.76 -0.69
C LEU A 372 -1.92 12.50 -0.49
N GLN A 373 -3.22 12.66 -0.30
CA GLN A 373 -4.11 11.52 -0.18
C GLN A 373 -4.56 11.07 -1.56
N GLY A 374 -4.43 9.76 -1.84
CA GLY A 374 -4.92 9.10 -3.04
C GLY A 374 -5.95 8.01 -2.71
N TYR A 375 -6.76 7.66 -3.71
CA TYR A 375 -7.80 6.66 -3.65
C TYR A 375 -7.64 5.62 -4.75
N GLY A 376 -8.02 4.40 -4.41
CA GLY A 376 -8.15 3.31 -5.34
C GLY A 376 -8.23 1.95 -4.68
N LEU A 377 -8.38 0.93 -5.49
CA LEU A 377 -8.58 -0.46 -5.13
C LEU A 377 -7.60 -1.31 -5.94
N THR A 378 -7.36 -2.53 -5.53
CA THR A 378 -6.59 -3.47 -6.37
C THR A 378 -7.25 -3.60 -7.76
N GLU A 379 -8.57 -3.61 -7.81
CA GLU A 379 -9.40 -3.69 -9.02
C GLU A 379 -9.26 -2.46 -9.96
N THR A 380 -8.52 -1.42 -9.54
CA THR A 380 -8.26 -0.20 -10.36
C THR A 380 -6.77 0.03 -10.65
N SER A 381 -5.90 -0.96 -10.52
CA SER A 381 -4.48 -1.06 -10.91
C SER A 381 -3.47 -0.10 -10.24
N PRO A 382 -3.55 0.38 -9.01
CA PRO A 382 -4.67 0.44 -8.09
C PRO A 382 -5.29 1.85 -7.97
N VAL A 383 -4.75 2.90 -8.65
CA VAL A 383 -5.07 4.30 -8.35
C VAL A 383 -6.18 4.84 -9.23
N VAL A 384 -7.17 5.48 -8.64
CA VAL A 384 -8.23 6.22 -9.32
C VAL A 384 -7.93 7.72 -9.33
N SER A 385 -7.54 8.27 -8.16
CA SER A 385 -7.31 9.70 -7.96
C SER A 385 -6.23 9.98 -6.93
N CYS A 386 -5.64 11.18 -6.95
CA CYS A 386 -4.71 11.64 -5.93
C CYS A 386 -4.68 13.18 -5.85
N ASN A 387 -4.53 13.72 -4.65
CA ASN A 387 -4.34 15.16 -4.43
C ASN A 387 -3.04 15.63 -5.07
N PRO A 388 -3.05 16.70 -5.89
CA PRO A 388 -1.83 17.32 -6.40
C PRO A 388 -1.20 18.24 -5.35
N ILE A 389 0.14 18.37 -5.38
CA ILE A 389 0.92 19.16 -4.41
C ILE A 389 0.54 20.65 -4.37
N HIS A 390 0.10 21.20 -5.49
CA HIS A 390 -0.27 22.63 -5.59
C HIS A 390 -1.65 22.95 -5.02
N LYS A 391 -2.52 21.94 -4.84
CA LYS A 391 -3.89 22.11 -4.32
C LYS A 391 -4.29 20.88 -3.50
N ILE A 392 -3.83 20.81 -2.25
CA ILE A 392 -4.17 19.72 -1.33
C ILE A 392 -5.47 20.06 -0.62
N LYS A 393 -6.51 19.26 -0.82
CA LYS A 393 -7.76 19.28 -0.05
C LYS A 393 -7.78 18.05 0.86
N VAL A 394 -7.50 18.20 2.15
CA VAL A 394 -7.26 17.09 3.09
C VAL A 394 -8.43 16.12 3.22
N GLU A 395 -9.68 16.61 3.07
CA GLU A 395 -10.88 15.76 3.17
C GLU A 395 -11.22 15.03 1.86
N THR A 396 -10.38 15.19 0.84
CA THR A 396 -10.59 14.60 -0.48
C THR A 396 -9.42 13.72 -0.88
N VAL A 397 -9.64 12.94 -1.92
CA VAL A 397 -8.61 12.11 -2.54
C VAL A 397 -8.15 12.66 -3.90
N GLY A 398 -8.40 13.96 -4.16
CA GLY A 398 -8.01 14.64 -5.38
C GLY A 398 -8.89 14.34 -6.59
N PRO A 399 -8.60 14.94 -7.74
CA PRO A 399 -9.29 14.66 -8.99
C PRO A 399 -8.88 13.29 -9.53
N PRO A 400 -9.74 12.62 -10.32
CA PRO A 400 -9.39 11.41 -11.04
C PRO A 400 -8.14 11.58 -11.92
N PHE A 401 -7.32 10.55 -12.03
CA PHE A 401 -6.20 10.52 -12.96
C PHE A 401 -6.70 10.61 -14.41
N LYS A 402 -5.89 11.21 -15.24
CA LYS A 402 -6.15 11.29 -16.68
C LYS A 402 -6.41 9.89 -17.27
N GLY A 403 -7.49 9.76 -18.01
CA GLY A 403 -7.92 8.47 -18.59
C GLY A 403 -8.88 7.68 -17.70
N ASN A 404 -9.04 8.03 -16.43
CA ASN A 404 -10.05 7.45 -15.55
C ASN A 404 -11.34 8.28 -15.58
N GLN A 405 -12.47 7.62 -15.82
CA GLN A 405 -13.80 8.21 -15.69
C GLN A 405 -14.38 7.79 -14.35
N VAL A 406 -14.94 8.74 -13.62
CA VAL A 406 -15.59 8.50 -12.33
C VAL A 406 -16.96 9.13 -12.34
N LYS A 407 -17.96 8.42 -11.85
CA LYS A 407 -19.31 8.96 -11.61
C LYS A 407 -19.86 8.40 -10.29
N ILE A 408 -20.85 9.09 -9.75
CA ILE A 408 -21.57 8.66 -8.55
C ILE A 408 -22.92 8.08 -9.02
N ALA A 409 -23.24 6.88 -8.55
CA ALA A 409 -24.52 6.23 -8.80
C ALA A 409 -25.62 6.84 -7.90
N GLU A 410 -26.89 6.52 -8.16
CA GLU A 410 -28.04 7.05 -7.40
C GLU A 410 -27.97 6.71 -5.90
N ASP A 411 -27.39 5.57 -5.55
CA ASP A 411 -27.19 5.14 -4.17
C ASP A 411 -25.90 5.70 -3.53
N GLY A 412 -25.20 6.62 -4.23
CA GLY A 412 -23.96 7.24 -3.77
C GLY A 412 -22.70 6.41 -4.05
N GLU A 413 -22.81 5.22 -4.69
CA GLU A 413 -21.63 4.39 -5.00
C GLU A 413 -20.75 5.04 -6.06
N ILE A 414 -19.43 4.99 -5.82
CA ILE A 414 -18.41 5.44 -6.77
C ILE A 414 -18.25 4.39 -7.85
N LEU A 415 -18.46 4.77 -9.10
CA LEU A 415 -18.27 3.94 -10.28
C LEU A 415 -17.05 4.42 -11.05
N VAL A 416 -16.20 3.47 -11.48
CA VAL A 416 -14.95 3.76 -12.21
C VAL A 416 -14.96 3.05 -13.55
N LYS A 417 -14.55 3.78 -14.61
CA LYS A 417 -14.34 3.23 -15.95
C LYS A 417 -13.02 3.76 -16.51
N GLY A 418 -12.25 2.91 -17.13
CA GLY A 418 -10.97 3.26 -17.75
C GLY A 418 -10.09 2.04 -17.96
N GLU A 419 -8.93 2.25 -18.56
CA GLU A 419 -7.95 1.19 -18.76
C GLU A 419 -7.37 0.67 -17.43
N ASN A 420 -7.44 1.49 -16.37
CA ASN A 420 -7.04 1.12 -15.01
C ASN A 420 -7.91 0.03 -14.38
N VAL A 421 -9.12 -0.23 -14.89
CA VAL A 421 -9.99 -1.28 -14.36
C VAL A 421 -9.41 -2.67 -14.67
N MET A 422 -9.46 -3.57 -13.69
CA MET A 422 -9.00 -4.95 -13.81
C MET A 422 -9.61 -5.68 -15.00
N LEU A 423 -8.93 -6.72 -15.48
CA LEU A 423 -9.49 -7.63 -16.48
C LEU A 423 -10.59 -8.53 -15.91
N GLY A 424 -10.62 -8.71 -14.60
CA GLY A 424 -11.59 -9.51 -13.85
C GLY A 424 -10.96 -10.24 -12.69
N TYR A 425 -11.76 -11.04 -12.01
CA TYR A 425 -11.29 -11.97 -10.99
C TYR A 425 -10.87 -13.29 -11.61
N TRP A 426 -9.70 -13.80 -11.24
CA TRP A 426 -9.15 -15.06 -11.71
C TRP A 426 -10.12 -16.21 -11.45
N ASN A 427 -10.46 -16.97 -12.50
CA ASN A 427 -11.41 -18.10 -12.47
C ASN A 427 -12.79 -17.79 -11.88
N LYS A 428 -13.21 -16.51 -11.77
CA LYS A 428 -14.47 -16.09 -11.13
C LYS A 428 -15.27 -15.15 -12.05
N LYS A 429 -15.71 -15.67 -13.20
CA LYS A 429 -16.43 -14.91 -14.23
C LYS A 429 -17.72 -14.28 -13.70
N GLU A 430 -18.53 -15.04 -12.97
CA GLU A 430 -19.80 -14.53 -12.40
C GLU A 430 -19.58 -13.41 -11.39
N GLU A 431 -18.54 -13.51 -10.56
CA GLU A 431 -18.21 -12.46 -9.60
C GLU A 431 -17.66 -11.21 -10.30
N THR A 432 -16.96 -11.39 -11.40
CA THR A 432 -16.51 -10.28 -12.25
C THR A 432 -17.71 -9.53 -12.84
N GLN A 433 -18.68 -10.25 -13.40
CA GLN A 433 -19.88 -9.68 -13.98
C GLN A 433 -20.77 -8.95 -12.96
N LYS A 434 -20.72 -9.32 -11.69
CA LYS A 434 -21.45 -8.62 -10.60
C LYS A 434 -20.85 -7.26 -10.26
N VAL A 435 -19.56 -7.04 -10.52
CA VAL A 435 -18.87 -5.80 -10.16
C VAL A 435 -18.47 -4.96 -11.36
N ILE A 436 -18.40 -5.52 -12.57
CA ILE A 436 -18.19 -4.77 -13.82
C ILE A 436 -19.45 -4.87 -14.65
N ILE A 437 -20.24 -3.79 -14.65
CA ILE A 437 -21.54 -3.69 -15.33
C ILE A 437 -21.44 -2.57 -16.37
N ASP A 438 -21.70 -2.86 -17.64
CA ASP A 438 -21.61 -1.92 -18.77
C ASP A 438 -20.26 -1.19 -18.88
N GLY A 439 -19.18 -1.90 -18.47
CA GLY A 439 -17.81 -1.39 -18.45
C GLY A 439 -17.51 -0.45 -17.28
N TRP A 440 -18.41 -0.32 -16.32
CA TRP A 440 -18.20 0.41 -15.07
C TRP A 440 -17.93 -0.56 -13.93
N LEU A 441 -16.83 -0.35 -13.22
CA LEU A 441 -16.53 -1.04 -11.98
C LEU A 441 -17.33 -0.42 -10.84
N HIS A 442 -18.14 -1.21 -10.18
CA HIS A 442 -18.81 -0.92 -8.93
C HIS A 442 -17.82 -1.12 -7.77
N THR A 443 -17.36 -0.01 -7.19
CA THR A 443 -16.23 -0.06 -6.23
C THR A 443 -16.63 -0.56 -4.85
N GLY A 444 -17.92 -0.46 -4.51
CA GLY A 444 -18.42 -0.68 -3.16
C GLY A 444 -18.04 0.45 -2.18
N ASP A 445 -17.45 1.54 -2.64
CA ASP A 445 -17.17 2.73 -1.86
C ASP A 445 -18.20 3.82 -2.18
N ILE A 446 -18.62 4.57 -1.16
CA ILE A 446 -19.57 5.68 -1.25
C ILE A 446 -18.80 6.99 -1.25
N GLY A 447 -19.26 7.95 -2.05
CA GLY A 447 -18.58 9.24 -2.10
C GLY A 447 -19.31 10.30 -2.91
N GLU A 448 -18.66 11.43 -3.07
CA GLU A 448 -19.16 12.60 -3.79
C GLU A 448 -18.06 13.24 -4.63
N ILE A 449 -18.43 13.91 -5.69
CA ILE A 449 -17.51 14.69 -6.54
C ILE A 449 -17.84 16.16 -6.33
N ASP A 450 -16.83 16.96 -5.95
CA ASP A 450 -16.95 18.41 -5.86
C ASP A 450 -17.23 18.98 -7.26
N SER A 451 -18.36 19.65 -7.42
CA SER A 451 -18.81 20.20 -8.72
C SER A 451 -17.95 21.37 -9.21
N GLU A 452 -17.18 22.03 -8.32
CA GLU A 452 -16.37 23.19 -8.69
C GLU A 452 -15.05 22.78 -9.34
N ASP A 453 -14.41 21.69 -8.85
CA ASP A 453 -13.05 21.34 -9.28
C ASP A 453 -12.83 19.84 -9.51
N GLY A 454 -13.90 19.04 -9.43
CA GLY A 454 -13.85 17.60 -9.73
C GLY A 454 -13.12 16.75 -8.69
N TYR A 455 -12.86 17.28 -7.48
CA TYR A 455 -12.21 16.50 -6.41
C TYR A 455 -13.17 15.45 -5.87
N LEU A 456 -12.67 14.23 -5.79
CA LEU A 456 -13.41 13.09 -5.25
C LEU A 456 -13.22 13.03 -3.72
N LYS A 457 -14.34 12.83 -3.00
CA LYS A 457 -14.35 12.61 -1.56
C LYS A 457 -15.02 11.28 -1.27
N ILE A 458 -14.31 10.43 -0.52
CA ILE A 458 -14.82 9.15 -0.04
C ILE A 458 -15.49 9.40 1.29
N THR A 459 -16.74 8.99 1.43
CA THR A 459 -17.49 9.17 2.67
C THR A 459 -17.56 7.89 3.49
N ASP A 460 -17.66 6.72 2.81
CA ASP A 460 -17.73 5.43 3.49
C ASP A 460 -17.48 4.25 2.56
N ARG A 461 -17.61 3.05 3.12
CA ARG A 461 -17.61 1.79 2.40
C ARG A 461 -18.96 1.09 2.54
N LYS A 462 -19.65 0.83 1.43
CA LYS A 462 -21.03 0.30 1.37
C LYS A 462 -21.26 -0.93 2.27
N LYS A 463 -20.25 -1.82 2.36
CA LYS A 463 -20.31 -3.05 3.20
C LYS A 463 -19.99 -2.83 4.68
N ASP A 464 -19.36 -1.70 5.01
CA ASP A 464 -18.93 -1.39 6.37
C ASP A 464 -19.88 -0.40 7.05
N ILE A 465 -20.78 0.25 6.30
CA ILE A 465 -21.84 1.11 6.85
C ILE A 465 -22.66 0.32 7.85
N ILE A 466 -22.82 0.88 9.04
CA ILE A 466 -23.74 0.40 10.06
C ILE A 466 -25.10 1.02 9.77
N ILE A 467 -26.11 0.17 9.58
CA ILE A 467 -27.51 0.62 9.45
C ILE A 467 -28.16 0.52 10.83
N SER A 468 -28.50 1.66 11.43
CA SER A 468 -29.18 1.68 12.73
C SER A 468 -30.54 0.98 12.66
N ALA A 469 -31.11 0.63 13.81
CA ALA A 469 -32.49 0.10 13.87
C ALA A 469 -33.52 1.08 13.27
N GLY A 470 -33.21 2.38 13.24
CA GLY A 470 -34.03 3.43 12.62
C GLY A 470 -33.82 3.59 11.10
N GLY A 471 -32.87 2.86 10.49
CA GLY A 471 -32.56 2.94 9.06
C GLY A 471 -31.49 3.98 8.70
N ASP A 472 -30.86 4.63 9.68
CA ASP A 472 -29.84 5.62 9.41
C ASP A 472 -28.48 4.97 9.09
N ASN A 473 -27.77 5.53 8.11
CA ASN A 473 -26.43 5.12 7.73
C ASN A 473 -25.38 5.79 8.63
N ILE A 474 -24.58 4.98 9.32
CA ILE A 474 -23.53 5.46 10.22
C ILE A 474 -22.18 4.93 9.74
N SER A 475 -21.20 5.84 9.60
CA SER A 475 -19.82 5.50 9.24
C SER A 475 -19.03 5.04 10.47
N PRO A 476 -18.72 3.74 10.62
CA PRO A 476 -17.89 3.28 11.72
C PRO A 476 -16.45 3.78 11.59
N ALA A 477 -15.92 3.88 10.38
CA ALA A 477 -14.54 4.31 10.14
C ALA A 477 -14.28 5.75 10.63
N LYS A 478 -15.26 6.67 10.45
CA LYS A 478 -15.18 8.04 10.99
C LYS A 478 -15.02 8.04 12.51
N ILE A 479 -15.84 7.25 13.20
CA ILE A 479 -15.85 7.19 14.67
C ILE A 479 -14.58 6.52 15.18
N GLU A 480 -14.17 5.40 14.58
CA GLU A 480 -12.96 4.66 14.93
C GLU A 480 -11.70 5.50 14.77
N ASN A 481 -11.60 6.28 13.69
CA ASN A 481 -10.48 7.20 13.48
C ASN A 481 -10.43 8.26 14.58
N MET A 482 -11.56 8.86 14.96
CA MET A 482 -11.62 9.82 16.06
C MET A 482 -11.16 9.22 17.39
N ILE A 483 -11.54 7.97 17.67
CA ILE A 483 -11.19 7.24 18.89
C ILE A 483 -9.71 6.88 18.89
N THR A 484 -9.19 6.33 17.80
CA THR A 484 -7.79 5.91 17.72
C THR A 484 -6.78 7.04 17.55
N ASN A 485 -7.23 8.28 17.32
CA ASN A 485 -6.37 9.48 17.37
C ASN A 485 -5.98 9.87 18.80
N GLU A 486 -6.67 9.37 19.81
CA GLU A 486 -6.32 9.65 21.20
C GLU A 486 -5.23 8.67 21.67
N PRO A 487 -4.17 9.16 22.34
CA PRO A 487 -2.99 8.34 22.67
C PRO A 487 -3.26 7.19 23.65
N GLU A 488 -4.40 7.24 24.34
CA GLU A 488 -4.85 6.19 25.27
C GLU A 488 -5.31 4.93 24.57
N ILE A 489 -5.66 5.00 23.27
CA ILE A 489 -6.29 3.91 22.53
C ILE A 489 -5.43 3.50 21.33
N ASP A 490 -5.08 2.23 21.26
CA ASP A 490 -4.30 1.66 20.16
C ASP A 490 -5.18 1.19 19.00
N GLN A 491 -6.28 0.49 19.29
CA GLN A 491 -7.19 0.00 18.27
C GLN A 491 -8.65 0.09 18.75
N CYS A 492 -9.55 0.22 17.78
CA CYS A 492 -10.99 0.31 18.03
C CYS A 492 -11.77 -0.38 16.92
N MET A 493 -12.88 -1.02 17.27
CA MET A 493 -13.89 -1.49 16.32
C MET A 493 -15.28 -1.12 16.83
N VAL A 494 -15.99 -0.29 16.07
CA VAL A 494 -17.39 0.10 16.36
C VAL A 494 -18.33 -0.96 15.83
N TYR A 495 -19.37 -1.29 16.62
CA TYR A 495 -20.40 -2.28 16.28
C TYR A 495 -21.79 -1.72 16.61
N GLY A 496 -22.80 -2.08 15.83
CA GLY A 496 -24.18 -1.61 16.06
C GLY A 496 -25.11 -1.80 14.86
N ASP A 497 -24.76 -2.66 13.89
CA ASP A 497 -25.65 -2.93 12.75
C ASP A 497 -26.99 -3.53 13.25
N LYS A 498 -28.10 -2.91 12.82
CA LYS A 498 -29.49 -3.22 13.23
C LYS A 498 -29.75 -3.09 14.74
N LYS A 499 -28.91 -2.33 15.46
CA LYS A 499 -29.04 -2.07 16.90
C LYS A 499 -29.52 -0.64 17.15
N ASN A 500 -30.06 -0.39 18.37
CA ASN A 500 -30.58 0.92 18.76
C ASN A 500 -29.49 1.96 19.08
N TYR A 501 -28.26 1.50 19.31
CA TYR A 501 -27.12 2.36 19.60
C TYR A 501 -25.80 1.66 19.25
N LEU A 502 -24.73 2.44 19.21
CA LEU A 502 -23.40 1.92 18.93
C LEU A 502 -22.65 1.53 20.20
N VAL A 503 -21.88 0.46 20.07
CA VAL A 503 -20.91 0.01 21.08
C VAL A 503 -19.53 -0.12 20.44
N ALA A 504 -18.46 -0.21 21.24
CA ALA A 504 -17.12 -0.36 20.71
C ALA A 504 -16.27 -1.36 21.49
N LEU A 505 -15.49 -2.15 20.74
CA LEU A 505 -14.34 -2.87 21.27
C LEU A 505 -13.14 -1.93 21.27
N ILE A 506 -12.46 -1.79 22.39
CA ILE A 506 -11.32 -0.90 22.57
C ILE A 506 -10.10 -1.71 23.01
N VAL A 507 -9.01 -1.56 22.28
CA VAL A 507 -7.70 -2.03 22.71
C VAL A 507 -6.93 -0.83 23.25
N PRO A 508 -6.68 -0.77 24.56
CA PRO A 508 -5.90 0.31 25.15
C PRO A 508 -4.44 0.30 24.70
N SER A 509 -3.83 1.47 24.63
CA SER A 509 -2.38 1.56 24.47
C SER A 509 -1.67 0.97 25.70
N LYS A 510 -0.43 0.49 25.52
CA LYS A 510 0.33 -0.23 26.57
C LYS A 510 0.40 0.51 27.91
N ASP A 511 0.55 1.83 27.87
CA ASP A 511 0.64 2.65 29.06
C ASP A 511 -0.71 2.87 29.78
N PHE A 512 -1.83 2.48 29.15
CA PHE A 512 -3.19 2.73 29.64
C PHE A 512 -4.02 1.46 29.89
N LEU A 513 -3.39 0.27 29.87
CA LEU A 513 -4.06 -1.03 30.04
C LEU A 513 -4.90 -1.16 31.33
N LYS A 514 -4.55 -0.43 32.37
CA LYS A 514 -5.24 -0.42 33.68
C LYS A 514 -6.06 0.85 33.94
N GLU A 515 -6.09 1.79 32.98
CA GLU A 515 -6.63 3.14 33.14
C GLU A 515 -8.05 3.27 32.54
N LYS A 516 -8.96 2.36 32.94
CA LYS A 516 -10.34 2.30 32.39
C LYS A 516 -11.08 3.66 32.47
N GLU A 517 -10.87 4.40 33.55
CA GLU A 517 -11.51 5.70 33.74
C GLU A 517 -11.03 6.72 32.71
N LYS A 518 -9.73 6.77 32.41
CA LYS A 518 -9.17 7.65 31.38
C LYS A 518 -9.74 7.32 30.00
N ILE A 519 -9.89 6.02 29.69
CA ILE A 519 -10.47 5.57 28.43
C ILE A 519 -11.94 6.01 28.33
N ASN A 520 -12.73 5.86 29.41
CA ASN A 520 -14.10 6.33 29.43
C ASN A 520 -14.18 7.85 29.19
N ASN A 521 -13.31 8.64 29.83
CA ASN A 521 -13.24 10.09 29.63
C ASN A 521 -12.92 10.46 28.17
N VAL A 522 -12.05 9.68 27.50
CA VAL A 522 -11.78 9.84 26.06
C VAL A 522 -13.05 9.60 25.25
N ILE A 523 -13.78 8.52 25.50
CA ILE A 523 -15.03 8.22 24.79
C ILE A 523 -16.07 9.32 25.02
N GLU A 524 -16.23 9.82 26.23
CA GLU A 524 -17.13 10.94 26.54
C GLU A 524 -16.74 12.22 25.78
N LYS A 525 -15.45 12.55 25.74
CA LYS A 525 -14.90 13.68 24.97
C LYS A 525 -15.24 13.55 23.49
N ILE A 526 -15.10 12.36 22.91
CA ILE A 526 -15.41 12.10 21.51
C ILE A 526 -16.92 12.16 21.26
N ASN A 527 -17.72 11.58 22.16
CA ASN A 527 -19.18 11.63 22.07
C ASN A 527 -19.77 13.06 22.05
N LYS A 528 -19.07 14.03 22.64
CA LYS A 528 -19.46 15.45 22.55
C LYS A 528 -19.33 16.03 21.14
N LYS A 529 -18.51 15.43 20.28
CA LYS A 529 -18.28 15.84 18.89
C LYS A 529 -19.14 15.05 17.88
N LEU A 530 -19.86 14.02 18.35
CA LEU A 530 -20.65 13.12 17.53
C LEU A 530 -22.14 13.46 17.59
N THR A 531 -22.86 13.16 16.53
CA THR A 531 -24.34 13.23 16.50
C THR A 531 -24.94 12.22 17.48
N LEU A 532 -26.20 12.37 17.82
CA LEU A 532 -26.88 11.49 18.77
C LEU A 532 -26.81 10.00 18.37
N LEU A 533 -26.92 9.72 17.07
CA LEU A 533 -26.88 8.37 16.51
C LEU A 533 -25.47 7.77 16.45
N GLU A 534 -24.47 8.61 16.34
CA GLU A 534 -23.05 8.20 16.26
C GLU A 534 -22.40 7.95 17.63
N LYS A 535 -23.08 8.30 18.74
CA LYS A 535 -22.51 8.18 20.09
C LYS A 535 -22.30 6.72 20.50
N ILE A 536 -21.11 6.43 20.99
CA ILE A 536 -20.81 5.15 21.63
C ILE A 536 -21.41 5.11 23.03
N LYS A 537 -22.32 4.21 23.27
CA LYS A 537 -23.04 4.07 24.58
C LYS A 537 -22.29 3.21 25.58
N ARG A 538 -21.65 2.14 25.10
CA ARG A 538 -20.92 1.19 25.96
C ARG A 538 -19.66 0.73 25.24
N ILE A 539 -18.64 0.37 26.02
CA ILE A 539 -17.38 -0.14 25.50
C ILE A 539 -16.98 -1.45 26.19
N GLN A 540 -16.28 -2.29 25.46
CA GLN A 540 -15.61 -3.48 25.98
C GLN A 540 -14.10 -3.30 25.76
N LEU A 541 -13.33 -3.34 26.85
CA LEU A 541 -11.88 -3.34 26.78
C LEU A 541 -11.35 -4.72 26.43
N ILE A 542 -10.48 -4.78 25.44
CA ILE A 542 -9.84 -6.01 24.95
C ILE A 542 -8.35 -5.91 25.27
N LYS A 543 -7.78 -6.97 25.83
CA LYS A 543 -6.34 -7.04 26.15
C LYS A 543 -5.48 -7.44 24.96
N GLU A 544 -6.04 -8.26 24.08
CA GLU A 544 -5.33 -8.78 22.91
C GLU A 544 -5.46 -7.80 21.75
N ASN A 545 -4.33 -7.39 21.16
CA ASN A 545 -4.33 -6.57 19.96
C ASN A 545 -4.89 -7.36 18.77
N PHE A 546 -5.60 -6.67 17.88
CA PHE A 546 -5.88 -7.22 16.56
C PHE A 546 -4.57 -7.27 15.78
N SER A 547 -4.22 -8.42 15.23
CA SER A 547 -2.96 -8.61 14.50
C SER A 547 -3.14 -9.52 13.28
N ILE A 548 -2.09 -9.60 12.48
CA ILE A 548 -2.06 -10.49 11.32
C ILE A 548 -1.97 -11.93 11.82
N GLU A 549 -1.15 -12.17 12.85
CA GLU A 549 -0.88 -13.49 13.43
C GLU A 549 -2.14 -14.14 13.99
N ASN A 550 -3.01 -13.36 14.65
CA ASN A 550 -4.29 -13.88 15.16
C ASN A 550 -5.43 -13.81 14.14
N GLY A 551 -5.12 -13.43 12.91
CA GLY A 551 -6.06 -13.42 11.78
C GLY A 551 -7.11 -12.30 11.83
N LEU A 552 -7.04 -11.36 12.79
CA LEU A 552 -7.99 -10.27 12.96
C LEU A 552 -7.65 -9.02 12.13
N MET A 553 -6.44 -8.96 11.54
CA MET A 553 -6.04 -7.91 10.60
C MET A 553 -5.61 -8.48 9.25
N THR A 554 -5.68 -7.64 8.23
CA THR A 554 -5.07 -7.92 6.93
C THR A 554 -3.56 -7.63 6.98
N PRO A 555 -2.75 -8.15 6.03
CA PRO A 555 -1.34 -7.78 5.90
C PRO A 555 -1.10 -6.26 5.75
N THR A 556 -2.11 -5.52 5.33
CA THR A 556 -2.09 -4.05 5.23
C THR A 556 -2.64 -3.35 6.48
N MET A 557 -2.68 -4.05 7.61
CA MET A 557 -3.11 -3.56 8.93
C MET A 557 -4.57 -3.04 9.01
N LYS A 558 -5.48 -3.56 8.16
CA LYS A 558 -6.91 -3.28 8.25
C LYS A 558 -7.61 -4.33 9.12
N VAL A 559 -8.50 -3.88 10.01
CA VAL A 559 -9.31 -4.77 10.86
C VAL A 559 -10.28 -5.58 10.01
N LYS A 560 -10.27 -6.91 10.18
CA LYS A 560 -11.23 -7.82 9.55
C LYS A 560 -12.51 -7.86 10.39
N ARG A 561 -13.39 -6.85 10.23
CA ARG A 561 -14.61 -6.66 11.05
C ARG A 561 -15.38 -7.95 11.31
N LYS A 562 -15.66 -8.71 10.25
CA LYS A 562 -16.41 -9.97 10.37
C LYS A 562 -15.74 -10.96 11.33
N LYS A 563 -14.42 -11.17 11.19
CA LYS A 563 -13.67 -12.08 12.09
C LYS A 563 -13.60 -11.56 13.52
N VAL A 564 -13.46 -10.26 13.72
CA VAL A 564 -13.48 -9.64 15.05
C VAL A 564 -14.87 -9.79 15.67
N THR A 565 -15.94 -9.53 14.92
CA THR A 565 -17.32 -9.71 15.38
C THR A 565 -17.60 -11.17 15.74
N GLU A 566 -17.16 -12.14 14.94
CA GLU A 566 -17.30 -13.58 15.23
C GLU A 566 -16.56 -13.97 16.50
N LYS A 567 -15.31 -13.53 16.67
CA LYS A 567 -14.48 -13.86 17.86
C LYS A 567 -15.03 -13.25 19.15
N TYR A 568 -15.55 -12.03 19.11
CA TYR A 568 -16.02 -11.29 20.28
C TYR A 568 -17.55 -11.18 20.35
N LYS A 569 -18.28 -12.08 19.69
CA LYS A 569 -19.73 -12.03 19.56
C LYS A 569 -20.44 -11.89 20.91
N ASP A 570 -20.14 -12.77 21.84
CA ASP A 570 -20.81 -12.78 23.16
C ASP A 570 -20.52 -11.50 23.95
N GLN A 571 -19.30 -10.99 23.87
CA GLN A 571 -18.91 -9.74 24.53
C GLN A 571 -19.62 -8.52 23.92
N LEU A 572 -19.80 -8.51 22.61
CA LEU A 572 -20.52 -7.45 21.89
C LEU A 572 -22.02 -7.48 22.21
N GLU A 573 -22.64 -8.67 22.19
CA GLU A 573 -24.07 -8.84 22.51
C GLU A 573 -24.36 -8.47 23.98
N ASN A 574 -23.47 -8.76 24.91
CA ASN A 574 -23.60 -8.38 26.33
C ASN A 574 -23.55 -6.86 26.58
N LEU A 575 -23.19 -6.06 25.58
CA LEU A 575 -23.21 -4.60 25.66
C LEU A 575 -24.60 -3.99 25.34
N TYR A 576 -25.56 -4.77 24.89
CA TYR A 576 -26.93 -4.33 24.62
C TYR A 576 -27.89 -4.71 25.77
#